data_e7e634e68ef2790d4cf3a505d14221c9
#
_entry.id   e7e634e68ef2790d4cf3a505d14221c9
#
_cell.length_a   1.000
_cell.length_b   1.000
_cell.length_c   1.000
_cell.angle_alpha   90.00
_cell.angle_beta   90.00
_cell.angle_gamma   90.00
#
_symmetry.space_group_name_H-M   'P 1'
#
loop_
_entity.id
_entity.type
_entity.pdbx_description
1 polymer ?
#
loop_
_entity_poly.entity_id
_entity_poly.type
_entity_poly.pdbx_seq_one_letter_code
_entity_poly.pdbx_strand_id
1 'polypeptide(L)'
;MRDPAHEEHGGNGGDGGNTAPDAPPEVWTGRATNRVQWLLACAGAACLALGIELAVGSMWTSGFAPLLMSVVGCIAVGLLMLFGTLAFVHVAVKVDKDFLEVRCGHLGLPRRHIPLSHVVGADFAPSVTPRQWGGWGYRWRPEKGTAVVVRRGEGLVLRLGDGHKFTVTVDNAESAVRAIRARLKVRGTSV
;
A
#
# COMPACT_ATOMS: atom_id res chain seq x y z
N MET A 1 -35.97 1.95 68.42
CA MET A 1 -35.04 2.99 68.85
C MET A 1 -34.19 3.37 67.64
N ARG A 2 -34.56 4.52 67.10
CA ARG A 2 -33.76 5.51 66.29
C ARG A 2 -33.01 5.02 65.05
N ASP A 3 -33.60 5.45 63.93
CA ASP A 3 -32.94 6.12 62.81
C ASP A 3 -31.86 7.15 63.22
N PRO A 4 -30.99 7.67 62.36
CA PRO A 4 -31.28 8.22 61.00
C PRO A 4 -30.13 7.99 59.96
N ALA A 5 -30.47 7.95 58.68
CA ALA A 5 -30.32 9.00 57.66
C ALA A 5 -28.94 9.69 57.54
N HIS A 6 -28.44 9.64 56.30
CA HIS A 6 -27.81 10.75 55.55
C HIS A 6 -27.55 10.18 54.13
N GLU A 7 -28.27 10.61 53.12
CA GLU A 7 -28.01 11.80 52.33
C GLU A 7 -26.52 12.00 52.09
N GLU A 8 -26.10 11.96 50.84
CA GLU A 8 -26.14 13.03 49.85
C GLU A 8 -25.50 12.58 48.56
N HIS A 9 -26.11 12.91 47.52
CA HIS A 9 -25.71 13.98 46.60
C HIS A 9 -24.59 13.56 45.67
N GLY A 10 -24.92 13.26 44.41
CA GLY A 10 -25.03 14.28 43.42
C GLY A 10 -23.65 14.62 42.87
N GLY A 11 -23.29 14.08 41.81
CA GLY A 11 -22.13 14.42 41.02
C GLY A 11 -22.41 14.12 39.57
N ASN A 12 -23.40 14.82 39.04
CA ASN A 12 -23.58 14.97 37.60
C ASN A 12 -22.39 15.76 37.07
N GLY A 13 -21.35 15.07 36.63
CA GLY A 13 -20.27 15.58 35.83
C GLY A 13 -20.47 15.15 34.39
N GLY A 14 -21.42 15.81 33.72
CA GLY A 14 -21.48 15.77 32.27
C GLY A 14 -20.19 16.39 31.73
N ASP A 15 -19.20 15.56 31.53
CA ASP A 15 -18.07 15.90 30.66
C ASP A 15 -18.58 15.82 29.23
N GLY A 16 -19.15 16.95 28.81
CA GLY A 16 -19.40 17.27 27.42
C GLY A 16 -18.05 17.31 26.72
N GLY A 17 -17.56 16.12 26.36
CA GLY A 17 -16.46 15.98 25.43
C GLY A 17 -16.83 16.72 24.16
N ASN A 18 -16.43 17.97 24.10
CA ASN A 18 -16.45 18.81 22.92
C ASN A 18 -15.48 18.19 21.93
N THR A 19 -15.96 17.14 21.22
CA THR A 19 -15.30 16.63 20.03
C THR A 19 -15.31 17.74 19.01
N ALA A 20 -14.25 18.53 19.02
CA ALA A 20 -13.96 19.46 17.95
C ALA A 20 -14.06 18.70 16.62
N PRO A 21 -14.88 19.19 15.66
CA PRO A 21 -15.07 18.50 14.40
C PRO A 21 -13.76 18.43 13.63
N ASP A 22 -13.26 17.19 13.43
CA ASP A 22 -12.32 16.79 12.39
C ASP A 22 -11.11 17.71 12.13
N ALA A 23 -10.26 17.87 13.10
CA ALA A 23 -8.88 18.17 12.76
C ALA A 23 -8.33 16.98 11.95
N PRO A 24 -7.91 17.18 10.69
CA PRO A 24 -7.40 16.08 9.90
C PRO A 24 -6.21 15.46 10.63
N PRO A 25 -6.12 14.12 10.73
CA PRO A 25 -5.07 13.46 11.50
C PRO A 25 -3.72 13.98 11.03
N GLU A 26 -2.85 14.28 11.97
CA GLU A 26 -1.55 14.93 11.72
C GLU A 26 -0.70 14.12 10.71
N VAL A 27 -0.93 12.83 10.63
CA VAL A 27 -0.37 11.92 9.63
C VAL A 27 -1.44 10.93 9.19
N TRP A 28 -1.75 10.92 7.90
CA TRP A 28 -2.62 9.89 7.33
C TRP A 28 -1.76 8.76 6.76
N THR A 29 -2.13 7.51 7.06
CA THR A 29 -1.46 6.31 6.53
C THR A 29 -2.47 5.38 5.89
N GLY A 30 -2.21 4.97 4.66
CA GLY A 30 -3.00 3.99 3.93
C GLY A 30 -2.14 2.84 3.44
N ARG A 31 -2.76 1.67 3.30
CA ARG A 31 -2.10 0.46 2.78
C ARG A 31 -2.96 -0.15 1.69
N ALA A 32 -2.33 -0.83 0.76
CA ALA A 32 -3.01 -1.71 -0.18
C ALA A 32 -2.23 -3.01 -0.29
N THR A 33 -2.93 -4.14 -0.21
CA THR A 33 -2.32 -5.47 -0.29
C THR A 33 -2.99 -6.25 -1.41
N ASN A 34 -2.20 -6.96 -2.21
CA ASN A 34 -2.71 -7.80 -3.28
C ASN A 34 -2.75 -9.28 -2.84
N ARG A 35 -3.96 -9.80 -2.65
CA ARG A 35 -4.14 -11.23 -2.26
C ARG A 35 -3.72 -12.21 -3.34
N VAL A 36 -3.78 -11.84 -4.60
CA VAL A 36 -3.38 -12.72 -5.72
C VAL A 36 -1.88 -13.03 -5.67
N GLN A 37 -1.09 -12.14 -5.16
CA GLN A 37 0.36 -12.34 -5.04
C GLN A 37 0.72 -13.44 -4.03
N TRP A 38 -0.12 -13.71 -3.05
CA TRP A 38 0.05 -14.85 -2.15
C TRP A 38 -0.02 -16.20 -2.89
N LEU A 39 -0.90 -16.30 -3.88
CA LEU A 39 -0.99 -17.50 -4.73
C LEU A 39 0.31 -17.70 -5.53
N LEU A 40 0.87 -16.61 -6.08
CA LEU A 40 2.15 -16.66 -6.80
C LEU A 40 3.31 -16.99 -5.85
N ALA A 41 3.30 -16.48 -4.63
CA ALA A 41 4.31 -16.83 -3.62
C ALA A 41 4.22 -18.31 -3.23
N CYS A 42 3.01 -18.85 -3.03
CA CYS A 42 2.81 -20.27 -2.79
C CYS A 42 3.27 -21.14 -3.97
N ALA A 43 2.98 -20.73 -5.20
CA ALA A 43 3.45 -21.44 -6.40
C ALA A 43 4.98 -21.41 -6.49
N GLY A 44 5.61 -20.27 -6.22
CA GLY A 44 7.07 -20.14 -6.18
C GLY A 44 7.71 -21.01 -5.11
N ALA A 45 7.10 -21.06 -3.92
CA ALA A 45 7.55 -21.93 -2.83
C ALA A 45 7.39 -23.43 -3.18
N ALA A 46 6.29 -23.81 -3.84
CA ALA A 46 6.09 -25.19 -4.31
C ALA A 46 7.11 -25.59 -5.37
N CYS A 47 7.41 -24.70 -6.34
CA CYS A 47 8.46 -24.94 -7.33
C CYS A 47 9.84 -25.11 -6.67
N LEU A 48 10.13 -24.29 -5.65
CA LEU A 48 11.39 -24.39 -4.91
C LEU A 48 11.48 -25.71 -4.16
N ALA A 49 10.43 -26.12 -3.44
CA ALA A 49 10.37 -27.37 -2.72
C ALA A 49 10.55 -28.57 -3.66
N LEU A 50 9.86 -28.55 -4.83
CA LEU A 50 10.02 -29.58 -5.85
C LEU A 50 11.45 -29.66 -6.38
N GLY A 51 12.11 -28.51 -6.61
CA GLY A 51 13.50 -28.47 -7.02
C GLY A 51 14.46 -29.08 -6.00
N ILE A 52 14.22 -28.83 -4.71
CA ILE A 52 15.00 -29.41 -3.62
C ILE A 52 14.76 -30.94 -3.52
N GLU A 53 13.52 -31.37 -3.60
CA GLU A 53 13.13 -32.81 -3.59
C GLU A 53 13.81 -33.55 -4.74
N LEU A 54 13.77 -33.00 -5.96
CA LEU A 54 14.46 -33.57 -7.12
C LEU A 54 15.98 -33.61 -6.90
N ALA A 55 16.57 -32.59 -6.30
CA ALA A 55 18.01 -32.57 -6.04
C ALA A 55 18.43 -33.68 -5.06
N VAL A 56 17.65 -33.87 -3.99
CA VAL A 56 17.94 -34.88 -2.94
C VAL A 56 17.62 -36.29 -3.45
N GLY A 57 16.46 -36.47 -4.11
CA GLY A 57 15.96 -37.81 -4.51
C GLY A 57 16.74 -38.44 -5.68
N SER A 58 17.22 -37.66 -6.60
CA SER A 58 17.84 -38.17 -7.83
C SER A 58 19.37 -38.21 -7.81
N MET A 59 20.03 -37.81 -6.73
CA MET A 59 21.47 -38.07 -6.53
C MET A 59 21.81 -39.56 -6.59
N TRP A 60 20.81 -40.45 -6.49
CA TRP A 60 20.99 -41.89 -6.44
C TRP A 60 20.74 -42.66 -7.74
N THR A 61 20.13 -42.05 -8.76
CA THR A 61 19.56 -42.83 -9.87
C THR A 61 19.79 -42.33 -11.30
N SER A 62 20.34 -41.15 -11.56
CA SER A 62 20.38 -40.56 -12.89
C SER A 62 21.65 -39.80 -13.22
N GLY A 63 22.02 -39.76 -14.49
CA GLY A 63 23.19 -39.02 -14.97
C GLY A 63 23.17 -37.54 -14.56
N PHE A 64 24.31 -37.01 -14.16
CA PHE A 64 24.46 -35.75 -13.45
C PHE A 64 24.00 -34.49 -14.21
N ALA A 65 24.16 -34.45 -15.55
CA ALA A 65 23.97 -33.22 -16.30
C ALA A 65 22.50 -32.77 -16.54
N PRO A 66 21.55 -33.62 -17.00
CA PRO A 66 20.18 -33.17 -17.22
C PRO A 66 19.45 -32.84 -15.93
N LEU A 67 19.85 -33.50 -14.86
CA LEU A 67 19.29 -33.30 -13.53
C LEU A 67 19.68 -31.98 -12.93
N LEU A 68 20.95 -31.61 -13.05
CA LEU A 68 21.48 -30.32 -12.58
C LEU A 68 20.74 -29.15 -13.24
N MET A 69 20.46 -29.25 -14.55
CA MET A 69 19.72 -28.23 -15.29
C MET A 69 18.27 -28.06 -14.79
N SER A 70 17.58 -29.19 -14.50
CA SER A 70 16.20 -29.16 -13.99
C SER A 70 16.13 -28.56 -12.60
N VAL A 71 17.04 -28.94 -11.72
CA VAL A 71 17.11 -28.44 -10.33
C VAL A 71 17.43 -26.95 -10.30
N VAL A 72 18.46 -26.52 -11.03
CA VAL A 72 18.85 -25.12 -11.14
C VAL A 72 17.71 -24.29 -11.73
N GLY A 73 17.04 -24.80 -12.77
CA GLY A 73 15.88 -24.15 -13.38
C GLY A 73 14.72 -23.96 -12.40
N CYS A 74 14.33 -24.99 -11.65
CA CYS A 74 13.26 -24.91 -10.66
C CYS A 74 13.61 -23.94 -9.53
N ILE A 75 14.82 -23.98 -9.02
CA ILE A 75 15.28 -23.07 -7.97
C ILE A 75 15.29 -21.62 -8.49
N ALA A 76 15.83 -21.38 -9.68
CA ALA A 76 15.88 -20.05 -10.27
C ALA A 76 14.49 -19.46 -10.49
N VAL A 77 13.55 -20.23 -11.05
CA VAL A 77 12.16 -19.81 -11.25
C VAL A 77 11.46 -19.57 -9.92
N GLY A 78 11.64 -20.46 -8.93
CA GLY A 78 11.06 -20.31 -7.59
C GLY A 78 11.55 -19.04 -6.90
N LEU A 79 12.85 -18.78 -6.92
CA LEU A 79 13.43 -17.57 -6.34
C LEU A 79 12.98 -16.31 -7.08
N LEU A 80 12.92 -16.32 -8.40
CA LEU A 80 12.47 -15.20 -9.22
C LEU A 80 11.00 -14.85 -8.90
N MET A 81 10.13 -15.87 -8.80
CA MET A 81 8.74 -15.67 -8.42
C MET A 81 8.59 -15.13 -7.00
N LEU A 82 9.32 -15.70 -6.05
CA LEU A 82 9.30 -15.22 -4.65
C LEU A 82 9.79 -13.78 -4.54
N PHE A 83 10.90 -13.46 -5.18
CA PHE A 83 11.44 -12.10 -5.18
C PHE A 83 10.49 -11.10 -5.86
N GLY A 84 9.95 -11.47 -7.01
CA GLY A 84 8.99 -10.63 -7.74
C GLY A 84 7.71 -10.38 -6.95
N THR A 85 7.21 -11.38 -6.21
CA THR A 85 6.02 -11.22 -5.38
C THR A 85 6.28 -10.37 -4.16
N LEU A 86 7.40 -10.60 -3.44
CA LEU A 86 7.79 -9.82 -2.26
C LEU A 86 8.02 -8.34 -2.57
N ALA A 87 8.54 -8.02 -3.75
CA ALA A 87 8.79 -6.64 -4.18
C ALA A 87 7.50 -5.81 -4.37
N PHE A 88 6.36 -6.47 -4.70
CA PHE A 88 5.13 -5.75 -5.10
C PHE A 88 3.89 -6.10 -4.27
N VAL A 89 4.04 -6.82 -3.15
CA VAL A 89 2.89 -7.30 -2.33
C VAL A 89 2.08 -6.17 -1.73
N HIS A 90 2.71 -5.09 -1.29
CA HIS A 90 1.97 -3.97 -0.72
C HIS A 90 2.54 -2.61 -1.04
N VAL A 91 1.66 -1.62 -0.97
CA VAL A 91 2.02 -0.22 -0.99
C VAL A 91 1.58 0.40 0.32
N ALA A 92 2.48 1.14 0.93
CA ALA A 92 2.21 2.02 2.03
C ALA A 92 2.27 3.47 1.53
N VAL A 93 1.19 4.19 1.75
CA VAL A 93 1.10 5.62 1.46
C VAL A 93 1.05 6.37 2.78
N LYS A 94 1.96 7.30 2.97
CA LYS A 94 2.00 8.19 4.12
C LYS A 94 1.85 9.63 3.65
N VAL A 95 0.85 10.31 4.17
CA VAL A 95 0.65 11.76 3.94
C VAL A 95 1.12 12.50 5.18
N ASP A 96 2.22 13.19 5.06
CA ASP A 96 2.77 14.07 6.10
C ASP A 96 2.37 15.53 5.84
N LYS A 97 2.83 16.47 6.69
CA LYS A 97 2.53 17.90 6.56
C LYS A 97 3.05 18.48 5.25
N ASP A 98 4.23 18.05 4.81
CA ASP A 98 4.95 18.65 3.69
C ASP A 98 5.11 17.75 2.48
N PHE A 99 4.94 16.44 2.66
CA PHE A 99 5.15 15.48 1.58
C PHE A 99 4.20 14.28 1.65
N LEU A 100 3.98 13.70 0.50
CA LEU A 100 3.37 12.39 0.34
C LEU A 100 4.46 11.38 0.02
N GLU A 101 4.57 10.34 0.82
CA GLU A 101 5.51 9.26 0.61
C GLU A 101 4.76 8.00 0.18
N VAL A 102 5.21 7.40 -0.92
CA VAL A 102 4.73 6.11 -1.41
C VAL A 102 5.88 5.13 -1.35
N ARG A 103 5.70 4.06 -0.60
CA ARG A 103 6.66 2.95 -0.48
C ARG A 103 6.05 1.69 -1.05
N CYS A 104 6.79 0.98 -1.88
CA CYS A 104 6.35 -0.26 -2.50
C CYS A 104 7.11 -1.45 -1.90
N GLY A 105 6.38 -2.54 -1.63
CA GLY A 105 6.94 -3.81 -1.15
C GLY A 105 7.49 -3.77 0.27
N HIS A 106 7.99 -4.93 0.72
CA HIS A 106 8.62 -5.09 2.03
C HIS A 106 9.94 -4.34 2.18
N LEU A 107 10.69 -4.23 1.08
CA LEU A 107 11.96 -3.50 1.04
C LEU A 107 11.77 -1.98 0.95
N GLY A 108 10.52 -1.50 0.82
CA GLY A 108 10.23 -0.08 0.67
C GLY A 108 10.72 0.55 -0.63
N LEU A 109 11.05 -0.25 -1.63
CA LEU A 109 11.53 0.19 -2.94
C LEU A 109 10.57 -0.25 -4.07
N PRO A 110 10.30 0.59 -5.07
CA PRO A 110 10.71 2.00 -5.17
C PRO A 110 10.00 2.91 -4.16
N ARG A 111 10.74 3.92 -3.68
CA ARG A 111 10.23 4.95 -2.78
C ARG A 111 10.05 6.24 -3.57
N ARG A 112 8.86 6.82 -3.50
CA ARG A 112 8.56 8.10 -4.15
C ARG A 112 8.18 9.12 -3.09
N HIS A 113 8.91 10.23 -3.06
CA HIS A 113 8.59 11.41 -2.29
C HIS A 113 8.00 12.47 -3.20
N ILE A 114 6.79 12.92 -2.90
CA ILE A 114 6.11 13.98 -3.65
C ILE A 114 5.87 15.13 -2.66
N PRO A 115 6.58 16.26 -2.80
CA PRO A 115 6.30 17.44 -1.99
C PRO A 115 4.86 17.93 -2.24
N LEU A 116 4.11 18.20 -1.18
CA LEU A 116 2.75 18.72 -1.30
C LEU A 116 2.70 20.12 -1.93
N SER A 117 3.84 20.83 -1.96
CA SER A 117 3.98 22.08 -2.70
C SER A 117 3.83 21.93 -4.22
N HIS A 118 4.14 20.74 -4.74
CA HIS A 118 3.98 20.43 -6.17
C HIS A 118 2.61 19.84 -6.49
N VAL A 119 1.77 19.57 -5.48
CA VAL A 119 0.42 19.02 -5.68
C VAL A 119 -0.58 20.14 -5.79
N VAL A 120 -1.24 20.27 -6.92
CA VAL A 120 -2.29 21.27 -7.16
C VAL A 120 -3.69 20.74 -6.91
N GLY A 121 -3.85 19.43 -6.79
CA GLY A 121 -5.14 18.81 -6.48
C GLY A 121 -5.05 17.31 -6.24
N ALA A 122 -6.04 16.78 -5.54
CA ALA A 122 -6.22 15.37 -5.28
C ALA A 122 -7.63 14.94 -5.63
N ASP A 123 -7.77 13.86 -6.39
CA ASP A 123 -9.05 13.33 -6.84
C ASP A 123 -9.18 11.85 -6.49
N PHE A 124 -10.41 11.43 -6.27
CA PHE A 124 -10.76 10.04 -6.01
C PHE A 124 -11.04 9.32 -7.32
N ALA A 125 -10.44 8.15 -7.51
CA ALA A 125 -10.76 7.24 -8.59
C ALA A 125 -11.47 5.99 -8.03
N PRO A 126 -12.74 5.76 -8.35
CA PRO A 126 -13.50 4.63 -7.79
C PRO A 126 -12.99 3.27 -8.27
N SER A 127 -12.33 3.24 -9.42
CA SER A 127 -11.77 2.00 -9.96
C SER A 127 -10.51 2.26 -10.78
N VAL A 128 -9.38 1.81 -10.24
CA VAL A 128 -8.11 1.73 -10.95
C VAL A 128 -7.84 0.26 -11.26
N THR A 129 -7.64 -0.06 -12.53
CA THR A 129 -7.41 -1.43 -12.96
C THR A 129 -6.02 -1.60 -13.57
N PRO A 130 -5.32 -2.73 -13.31
CA PRO A 130 -4.01 -2.99 -13.91
C PRO A 130 -4.04 -2.98 -15.45
N ARG A 131 -5.16 -3.42 -16.05
CA ARG A 131 -5.35 -3.40 -17.52
C ARG A 131 -5.20 -2.01 -18.13
N GLN A 132 -5.72 -0.99 -17.45
CA GLN A 132 -5.65 0.41 -17.93
C GLN A 132 -4.22 0.97 -17.91
N TRP A 133 -3.36 0.38 -17.07
CA TRP A 133 -1.99 0.82 -16.84
C TRP A 133 -0.93 -0.14 -17.43
N GLY A 134 -1.35 -1.23 -18.06
CA GLY A 134 -0.44 -2.23 -18.67
C GLY A 134 0.18 -3.19 -17.64
N GLY A 135 -0.48 -3.41 -16.49
CA GLY A 135 -0.08 -4.37 -15.47
C GLY A 135 -0.01 -3.81 -14.06
N TRP A 136 0.44 -4.65 -13.13
CA TRP A 136 0.69 -4.28 -11.74
C TRP A 136 2.04 -3.59 -11.55
N GLY A 137 2.23 -2.94 -10.42
CA GLY A 137 3.46 -2.29 -10.00
C GLY A 137 3.56 -0.84 -10.41
N TYR A 138 4.79 -0.34 -10.50
CA TYR A 138 5.10 1.02 -10.94
C TYR A 138 5.01 1.09 -12.45
N ARG A 139 4.12 1.96 -12.96
CA ARG A 139 3.85 2.12 -14.39
C ARG A 139 3.89 3.59 -14.78
N TRP A 140 4.42 3.84 -15.94
CA TRP A 140 4.42 5.17 -16.54
C TRP A 140 3.76 5.12 -17.91
N ARG A 141 2.89 6.08 -18.18
CA ARG A 141 2.28 6.26 -19.50
C ARG A 141 2.29 7.74 -19.85
N PRO A 142 2.73 8.14 -21.07
CA PRO A 142 2.80 9.55 -21.48
C PRO A 142 1.48 10.29 -21.31
N GLU A 143 0.37 9.64 -21.66
CA GLU A 143 -0.97 10.23 -21.66
C GLU A 143 -1.60 10.31 -20.25
N LYS A 144 -1.22 9.43 -19.36
CA LYS A 144 -1.88 9.25 -18.02
C LYS A 144 -0.98 9.61 -16.85
N GLY A 145 0.31 9.77 -17.11
CA GLY A 145 1.31 10.01 -16.08
C GLY A 145 1.83 8.72 -15.42
N THR A 146 2.18 8.81 -14.16
CA THR A 146 2.74 7.71 -13.38
C THR A 146 1.67 7.05 -12.52
N ALA A 147 1.71 5.72 -12.40
CA ALA A 147 0.84 5.00 -11.48
C ALA A 147 1.59 3.92 -10.70
N VAL A 148 1.10 3.68 -9.49
CA VAL A 148 1.46 2.53 -8.66
C VAL A 148 0.20 1.69 -8.46
N VAL A 149 0.09 0.61 -9.22
CA VAL A 149 -1.10 -0.25 -9.24
C VAL A 149 -0.77 -1.58 -8.58
N VAL A 150 -1.24 -1.78 -7.36
CA VAL A 150 -0.99 -3.00 -6.59
C VAL A 150 -2.17 -3.95 -6.65
N ARG A 151 -3.38 -3.41 -6.69
CA ARG A 151 -4.62 -4.18 -6.79
C ARG A 151 -5.64 -3.47 -7.67
N ARG A 152 -6.69 -4.16 -8.05
CA ARG A 152 -7.89 -3.54 -8.60
C ARG A 152 -8.68 -2.89 -7.47
N GLY A 153 -9.14 -1.67 -7.65
CA GLY A 153 -9.99 -0.98 -6.67
C GLY A 153 -9.78 0.52 -6.65
N GLU A 154 -10.10 1.12 -5.53
CA GLU A 154 -9.99 2.54 -5.31
C GLU A 154 -8.58 3.08 -5.50
N GLY A 155 -8.48 4.30 -5.96
CA GLY A 155 -7.20 4.98 -6.15
C GLY A 155 -7.25 6.46 -5.80
N LEU A 156 -6.11 6.94 -5.33
CA LEU A 156 -5.80 8.34 -5.16
C LEU A 156 -5.12 8.84 -6.42
N VAL A 157 -5.62 9.93 -7.01
CA VAL A 157 -5.04 10.60 -8.16
C VAL A 157 -4.58 11.97 -7.73
N LEU A 158 -3.28 12.22 -7.83
CA LEU A 158 -2.69 13.53 -7.57
C LEU A 158 -2.47 14.26 -8.90
N ARG A 159 -2.84 15.52 -8.94
CA ARG A 159 -2.48 16.44 -10.02
C ARG A 159 -1.28 17.25 -9.56
N LEU A 160 -0.21 17.18 -10.31
CA LEU A 160 1.02 17.90 -10.07
C LEU A 160 1.04 19.20 -10.85
N GLY A 161 1.76 20.20 -10.35
CA GLY A 161 1.85 21.53 -10.97
C GLY A 161 2.53 21.54 -12.33
N ASP A 162 3.28 20.50 -12.66
CA ASP A 162 3.88 20.26 -13.97
C ASP A 162 2.92 19.66 -15.02
N GLY A 163 1.64 19.52 -14.65
CA GLY A 163 0.60 18.91 -15.49
C GLY A 163 0.56 17.38 -15.45
N HIS A 164 1.53 16.73 -14.82
CA HIS A 164 1.54 15.28 -14.68
C HIS A 164 0.54 14.80 -13.63
N LYS A 165 0.10 13.56 -13.80
CA LYS A 165 -0.75 12.86 -12.82
C LYS A 165 0.01 11.72 -12.17
N PHE A 166 -0.19 11.56 -10.87
CA PHE A 166 0.31 10.41 -10.13
C PHE A 166 -0.87 9.66 -9.51
N THR A 167 -1.02 8.39 -9.87
CA THR A 167 -2.13 7.54 -9.41
C THR A 167 -1.58 6.44 -8.52
N VAL A 168 -2.21 6.18 -7.38
CA VAL A 168 -1.86 5.06 -6.51
C VAL A 168 -3.10 4.35 -6.02
N THR A 169 -3.12 3.01 -6.09
CA THR A 169 -4.17 2.21 -5.50
C THR A 169 -3.94 2.08 -4.00
N VAL A 170 -4.92 2.46 -3.19
CA VAL A 170 -4.85 2.46 -1.73
C VAL A 170 -6.22 2.19 -1.14
N ASP A 171 -6.26 1.54 0.03
CA ASP A 171 -7.49 1.36 0.77
C ASP A 171 -7.92 2.71 1.37
N ASN A 172 -9.23 2.99 1.36
CA ASN A 172 -9.79 4.27 1.80
C ASN A 172 -9.21 5.48 1.06
N ALA A 173 -9.09 5.39 -0.28
CA ALA A 173 -8.58 6.47 -1.11
C ALA A 173 -9.34 7.79 -0.91
N GLU A 174 -10.63 7.72 -0.61
CA GLU A 174 -11.45 8.91 -0.33
C GLU A 174 -10.97 9.67 0.92
N SER A 175 -10.59 8.96 1.98
CA SER A 175 -10.05 9.59 3.19
C SER A 175 -8.68 10.24 2.94
N ALA A 176 -7.86 9.60 2.07
CA ALA A 176 -6.60 10.19 1.62
C ALA A 176 -6.83 11.50 0.85
N VAL A 177 -7.80 11.50 -0.07
CA VAL A 177 -8.17 12.71 -0.83
C VAL A 177 -8.62 13.82 0.10
N ARG A 178 -9.49 13.51 1.08
CA ARG A 178 -9.94 14.50 2.08
C ARG A 178 -8.78 15.07 2.88
N ALA A 179 -7.88 14.22 3.38
CA ALA A 179 -6.70 14.63 4.14
C ALA A 179 -5.78 15.56 3.32
N ILE A 180 -5.53 15.22 2.05
CA ILE A 180 -4.68 16.04 1.17
C ILE A 180 -5.37 17.36 0.84
N ARG A 181 -6.64 17.36 0.46
CA ARG A 181 -7.40 18.58 0.14
C ARG A 181 -7.46 19.53 1.32
N ALA A 182 -7.65 19.03 2.55
CA ALA A 182 -7.63 19.84 3.75
C ALA A 182 -6.29 20.57 3.91
N ARG A 183 -5.17 19.90 3.66
CA ARG A 183 -3.82 20.49 3.74
C ARG A 183 -3.54 21.50 2.64
N LEU A 184 -3.98 21.20 1.42
CA LEU A 184 -3.85 22.15 0.31
C LEU A 184 -4.64 23.44 0.58
N LYS A 185 -5.84 23.32 1.20
CA LYS A 185 -6.66 24.47 1.59
C LYS A 185 -5.98 25.34 2.64
N VAL A 186 -5.43 24.74 3.70
CA VAL A 186 -4.70 25.47 4.75
C VAL A 186 -3.50 26.22 4.15
N ARG A 187 -2.77 25.59 3.25
CA ARG A 187 -1.61 26.20 2.59
C ARG A 187 -2.00 27.33 1.64
N GLY A 188 -3.13 27.21 0.93
CA GLY A 188 -3.66 28.29 0.06
C GLY A 188 -4.24 29.49 0.81
N THR A 189 -4.54 29.35 2.10
CA THR A 189 -5.06 30.45 2.94
C THR A 189 -3.92 31.21 3.64
N SER A 190 -2.68 30.69 3.56
CA SER A 190 -1.49 31.26 4.25
C SER A 190 -0.66 32.18 3.34
N VAL A 191 -1.19 32.60 2.18
CA VAL A 191 -0.55 33.54 1.22
C VAL A 191 -1.29 34.88 1.26
#